data_29f575a96adbddae7e96dda0b750af2e
#
_entry.id   29f575a96adbddae7e96dda0b750af2e
#
_cell.length_a   1.000
_cell.length_b   1.000
_cell.length_c   1.000
_cell.angle_alpha   90.00
_cell.angle_beta   90.00
_cell.angle_gamma   90.00
#
_symmetry.space_group_name_H-M   'P 1'
#
loop_
_entity.id
_entity.type
_entity.pdbx_description
1 polymer ?
#
loop_
_entity_poly.entity_id
_entity_poly.type
_entity_poly.pdbx_seq_one_letter_code
_entity_poly.pdbx_strand_id
1 'polypeptide(L)'
;QIAVSGEKPEQKSEVYEYLCSRGMVARQRLRSELGAAALPELDRLVKTGLVVACQQTAQRTTIKWTQELRLNMSHIELSGLLATWRGKPAQRRLLERLAAEGCLEVSRHAGGVALDASVKALLQAGLIRLEKTRQQRDSFCHVVGEGKLVQATLAQQAALAEILPAIAAKTPQTFLLHGVTGSGKTEVYLQAAAAALTQGRQVLVMIPEIAQTSQVLRRFKARFGAAVAVVHSRLSVAERRDVWDLFRSREIDIVIGTRSALFLPGAGLGLIIIDEEHEFTYKQEESPRYHVRETSLQRAKQLGATVIL
;
A
#
# COMPACT_ATOMS: atom_id res chain seq x y z
N GLN A 1 18.84 16.19 9.93
CA GLN A 1 18.79 17.61 10.33
C GLN A 1 19.59 17.81 11.62
N ILE A 2 20.09 18.99 11.83
CA ILE A 2 21.02 19.34 12.89
C ILE A 2 20.45 20.56 13.62
N ALA A 3 20.37 20.51 14.94
CA ALA A 3 19.87 21.61 15.80
C ALA A 3 20.80 21.86 16.97
N VAL A 4 20.80 23.08 17.49
CA VAL A 4 21.61 23.53 18.65
C VAL A 4 20.93 23.09 19.94
N SER A 5 21.72 22.63 20.93
CA SER A 5 21.22 22.13 22.23
C SER A 5 21.24 23.14 23.39
N GLY A 6 21.55 24.41 23.15
CA GLY A 6 21.32 25.47 24.13
C GLY A 6 22.53 26.03 24.90
N GLU A 7 23.70 25.42 24.93
CA GLU A 7 24.91 25.95 25.52
C GLU A 7 25.83 26.59 24.48
N LYS A 8 26.48 27.70 24.80
CA LYS A 8 27.44 28.35 23.88
C LYS A 8 28.81 27.67 23.94
N PRO A 9 29.48 27.45 22.80
CA PRO A 9 30.83 26.93 22.79
C PRO A 9 31.82 27.97 23.35
N GLU A 10 32.86 27.50 24.04
CA GLU A 10 33.94 28.36 24.59
C GLU A 10 34.77 29.06 23.50
N GLN A 11 34.77 28.54 22.29
CA GLN A 11 35.44 29.13 21.12
C GLN A 11 34.40 29.53 20.04
N LYS A 12 34.66 30.68 19.40
CA LYS A 12 33.85 31.12 18.25
C LYS A 12 33.85 30.04 17.14
N SER A 13 32.66 29.55 16.81
CA SER A 13 32.46 28.55 15.78
C SER A 13 31.48 29.09 14.74
N GLU A 14 31.94 29.26 13.52
CA GLU A 14 31.12 29.72 12.40
C GLU A 14 29.94 28.79 12.13
N VAL A 15 30.18 27.48 12.26
CA VAL A 15 29.14 26.43 12.12
C VAL A 15 28.07 26.56 13.19
N TYR A 16 28.49 26.85 14.45
CA TYR A 16 27.54 27.02 15.54
C TYR A 16 26.69 28.30 15.38
N GLU A 17 27.31 29.44 15.04
CA GLU A 17 26.60 30.71 14.78
C GLU A 17 25.62 30.58 13.61
N TYR A 18 26.02 29.87 12.53
CA TYR A 18 25.16 29.58 11.40
C TYR A 18 23.93 28.74 11.80
N LEU A 19 24.13 27.68 12.62
CA LEU A 19 23.03 26.85 13.11
C LEU A 19 22.11 27.63 14.08
N CYS A 20 22.66 28.51 14.93
CA CYS A 20 21.86 29.39 15.80
C CYS A 20 20.96 30.33 14.99
N SER A 21 21.44 30.87 13.88
CA SER A 21 20.69 31.82 13.05
C SER A 21 19.61 31.16 12.19
N ARG A 22 19.80 29.90 11.78
CA ARG A 22 18.93 29.18 10.83
C ARG A 22 18.09 28.09 11.48
N GLY A 23 18.35 27.73 12.73
CA GLY A 23 17.69 26.63 13.41
C GLY A 23 18.10 25.27 12.84
N MET A 24 17.13 24.40 12.51
CA MET A 24 17.42 23.08 11.96
C MET A 24 17.88 23.14 10.49
N VAL A 25 19.09 22.64 10.20
CA VAL A 25 19.71 22.67 8.87
C VAL A 25 20.12 21.24 8.44
N ALA A 26 19.92 20.93 7.16
CA ALA A 26 20.42 19.67 6.61
C ALA A 26 21.96 19.70 6.46
N ARG A 27 22.64 18.57 6.79
CA ARG A 27 24.10 18.43 6.67
C ARG A 27 24.63 18.77 5.25
N GLN A 28 23.86 18.45 4.22
CA GLN A 28 24.21 18.74 2.84
C GLN A 28 24.16 20.24 2.53
N ARG A 29 23.21 20.97 3.09
CA ARG A 29 23.08 22.42 2.95
C ARG A 29 24.19 23.15 3.68
N LEU A 30 24.56 22.69 4.86
CA LEU A 30 25.69 23.24 5.62
C LEU A 30 26.99 23.11 4.81
N ARG A 31 27.20 21.95 4.14
CA ARG A 31 28.35 21.75 3.26
C ARG A 31 28.33 22.69 2.04
N SER A 32 27.16 22.99 1.46
CA SER A 32 27.05 23.85 0.29
C SER A 32 27.23 25.34 0.62
N GLU A 33 26.88 25.78 1.83
CA GLU A 33 26.93 27.18 2.23
C GLU A 33 28.26 27.54 2.93
N LEU A 34 28.81 26.66 3.78
CA LEU A 34 30.04 26.89 4.54
C LEU A 34 31.26 26.09 4.06
N GLY A 35 31.08 25.28 3.00
CA GLY A 35 32.14 24.47 2.43
C GLY A 35 32.43 23.17 3.16
N ALA A 36 33.37 22.37 2.61
CA ALA A 36 33.68 21.05 3.15
C ALA A 36 34.33 21.07 4.52
N ALA A 37 35.04 22.15 4.88
CA ALA A 37 35.70 22.33 6.18
C ALA A 37 34.72 22.43 7.37
N ALA A 38 33.46 22.78 7.13
CA ALA A 38 32.41 22.82 8.13
C ALA A 38 32.02 21.45 8.70
N LEU A 39 32.25 20.37 7.97
CA LEU A 39 31.83 19.01 8.37
C LEU A 39 32.63 18.45 9.56
N PRO A 40 34.00 18.54 9.61
CA PRO A 40 34.77 18.12 10.76
C PRO A 40 34.42 18.94 12.03
N GLU A 41 34.18 20.23 11.87
CA GLU A 41 33.76 21.11 12.97
C GLU A 41 32.37 20.74 13.49
N LEU A 42 31.42 20.44 12.58
CA LEU A 42 30.11 19.94 12.94
C LEU A 42 30.21 18.63 13.74
N ASP A 43 31.02 17.67 13.28
CA ASP A 43 31.21 16.38 13.94
C ASP A 43 31.82 16.59 15.37
N ARG A 44 32.66 17.59 15.56
CA ARG A 44 33.16 17.99 16.87
C ARG A 44 32.06 18.55 17.75
N LEU A 45 31.22 19.47 17.24
CA LEU A 45 30.10 20.06 17.99
C LEU A 45 29.05 19.01 18.37
N VAL A 46 28.82 17.99 17.53
CA VAL A 46 27.94 16.84 17.85
C VAL A 46 28.56 16.01 18.97
N LYS A 47 29.86 15.71 18.91
CA LYS A 47 30.57 14.95 19.97
C LYS A 47 30.59 15.65 21.31
N THR A 48 30.67 16.98 21.34
CA THR A 48 30.62 17.78 22.58
C THR A 48 29.20 18.02 23.10
N GLY A 49 28.17 17.54 22.40
CA GLY A 49 26.77 17.69 22.82
C GLY A 49 26.15 19.07 22.57
N LEU A 50 26.94 20.02 22.02
CA LEU A 50 26.47 21.36 21.70
C LEU A 50 25.48 21.41 20.55
N VAL A 51 25.50 20.39 19.68
CA VAL A 51 24.64 20.22 18.52
C VAL A 51 24.10 18.82 18.51
N VAL A 52 22.80 18.68 18.27
CA VAL A 52 22.12 17.37 18.15
C VAL A 52 21.83 17.09 16.69
N ALA A 53 22.29 15.92 16.20
CA ALA A 53 21.97 15.42 14.89
C ALA A 53 20.68 14.60 14.96
N CYS A 54 19.58 15.13 14.42
CA CYS A 54 18.32 14.42 14.31
C CYS A 54 18.18 13.77 12.92
N GLN A 55 17.95 12.47 12.89
CA GLN A 55 17.51 11.83 11.64
C GLN A 55 16.06 12.22 11.38
N GLN A 56 15.83 13.13 10.45
CA GLN A 56 14.50 13.35 9.91
C GLN A 56 14.32 12.50 8.66
N THR A 57 13.35 11.63 8.69
CA THR A 57 12.91 10.91 7.48
C THR A 57 12.19 11.91 6.59
N ALA A 58 12.90 12.47 5.61
CA ALA A 58 12.27 13.31 4.59
C ALA A 58 11.28 12.44 3.80
N GLN A 59 10.04 12.88 3.71
CA GLN A 59 9.08 12.27 2.81
C GLN A 59 9.52 12.56 1.37
N ARG A 60 10.25 11.63 0.75
CA ARG A 60 10.75 11.77 -0.63
C ARG A 60 9.68 11.59 -1.70
N THR A 61 8.50 11.12 -1.33
CA THR A 61 7.40 10.88 -2.26
C THR A 61 6.16 11.63 -1.81
N THR A 62 5.60 12.44 -2.69
CA THR A 62 4.28 13.06 -2.51
C THR A 62 3.19 12.09 -2.94
N ILE A 63 2.14 12.00 -2.15
CA ILE A 63 0.91 11.30 -2.55
C ILE A 63 0.40 11.99 -3.81
N LYS A 64 0.24 11.22 -4.88
CA LYS A 64 -0.32 11.75 -6.13
C LYS A 64 -1.84 11.68 -6.01
N TRP A 65 -2.46 12.84 -6.06
CA TRP A 65 -3.92 12.96 -6.11
C TRP A 65 -4.37 13.12 -7.54
N THR A 66 -5.37 12.36 -7.94
CA THR A 66 -6.12 12.59 -9.16
C THR A 66 -7.47 13.23 -8.81
N GLN A 67 -8.00 13.96 -9.74
CA GLN A 67 -9.35 14.48 -9.64
C GLN A 67 -10.25 13.61 -10.48
N GLU A 68 -11.34 13.14 -9.90
CA GLU A 68 -12.34 12.34 -10.57
C GLU A 68 -13.68 13.08 -10.59
N LEU A 69 -14.38 12.96 -11.70
CA LEU A 69 -15.76 13.40 -11.83
C LEU A 69 -16.67 12.23 -11.48
N ARG A 70 -17.68 12.48 -10.66
CA ARG A 70 -18.72 11.51 -10.31
C ARG A 70 -20.10 12.16 -10.43
N LEU A 71 -21.10 11.34 -10.70
CA LEU A 71 -22.50 11.79 -10.65
C LEU A 71 -22.87 12.18 -9.22
N ASN A 72 -23.66 13.24 -9.09
CA ASN A 72 -24.22 13.70 -7.82
C ASN A 72 -25.69 13.31 -7.66
N MET A 73 -26.11 12.28 -8.39
CA MET A 73 -27.47 11.77 -8.41
C MET A 73 -27.50 10.27 -8.65
N SER A 74 -28.64 9.63 -8.37
CA SER A 74 -28.87 8.22 -8.66
C SER A 74 -29.06 7.95 -10.17
N HIS A 75 -28.88 6.70 -10.59
CA HIS A 75 -29.14 6.29 -11.98
C HIS A 75 -30.58 6.51 -12.42
N ILE A 76 -31.57 6.42 -11.49
CA ILE A 76 -32.98 6.63 -11.77
C ILE A 76 -33.23 8.12 -12.06
N GLU A 77 -32.71 9.01 -11.23
CA GLU A 77 -32.81 10.47 -11.42
C GLU A 77 -32.12 10.91 -12.71
N LEU A 78 -30.97 10.34 -13.03
CA LEU A 78 -30.26 10.60 -14.27
C LEU A 78 -31.08 10.18 -15.50
N SER A 79 -31.73 9.03 -15.48
CA SER A 79 -32.56 8.53 -16.59
C SER A 79 -33.74 9.48 -16.86
N GLY A 80 -34.39 9.96 -15.79
CA GLY A 80 -35.44 10.96 -15.88
C GLY A 80 -34.96 12.30 -16.46
N LEU A 81 -33.79 12.76 -16.02
CA LEU A 81 -33.14 13.97 -16.51
C LEU A 81 -32.77 13.87 -18.00
N LEU A 82 -32.19 12.74 -18.43
CA LEU A 82 -31.77 12.51 -19.81
C LEU A 82 -32.96 12.41 -20.78
N ALA A 83 -34.11 11.94 -20.34
CA ALA A 83 -35.34 11.90 -21.13
C ALA A 83 -35.86 13.31 -21.51
N THR A 84 -35.65 14.29 -20.65
CA THR A 84 -36.09 15.69 -20.83
C THR A 84 -34.94 16.64 -21.12
N TRP A 85 -33.75 16.12 -21.45
CA TRP A 85 -32.53 16.90 -21.58
C TRP A 85 -32.60 17.96 -22.69
N ARG A 86 -32.44 19.21 -22.27
CA ARG A 86 -32.39 20.37 -23.20
C ARG A 86 -31.02 21.05 -23.26
N GLY A 87 -30.00 20.44 -22.59
CA GLY A 87 -28.62 20.95 -22.57
C GLY A 87 -27.83 20.58 -23.82
N LYS A 88 -26.53 20.94 -23.82
CA LYS A 88 -25.64 20.66 -24.95
C LYS A 88 -25.39 19.15 -25.13
N PRO A 89 -25.24 18.66 -26.39
CA PRO A 89 -24.99 17.24 -26.66
C PRO A 89 -23.70 16.68 -25.96
N ALA A 90 -22.65 17.52 -25.83
CA ALA A 90 -21.42 17.16 -25.15
C ALA A 90 -21.67 16.89 -23.66
N GLN A 91 -22.51 17.65 -22.99
CA GLN A 91 -22.87 17.45 -21.59
C GLN A 91 -23.65 16.14 -21.38
N ARG A 92 -24.59 15.86 -22.30
CA ARG A 92 -25.34 14.60 -22.30
C ARG A 92 -24.42 13.40 -22.41
N ARG A 93 -23.50 13.39 -23.39
CA ARG A 93 -22.53 12.30 -23.57
C ARG A 93 -21.65 12.10 -22.33
N LEU A 94 -21.26 13.19 -21.65
CA LEU A 94 -20.47 13.09 -20.43
C LEU A 94 -21.27 12.46 -19.30
N LEU A 95 -22.54 12.81 -19.11
CA LEU A 95 -23.41 12.19 -18.11
C LEU A 95 -23.65 10.70 -18.40
N GLU A 96 -23.87 10.33 -19.66
CA GLU A 96 -24.02 8.95 -20.10
C GLU A 96 -22.74 8.15 -19.85
N ARG A 97 -21.56 8.71 -20.14
CA ARG A 97 -20.27 8.09 -19.80
C ARG A 97 -20.08 7.89 -18.29
N LEU A 98 -20.38 8.92 -17.51
CA LEU A 98 -20.30 8.83 -16.04
C LEU A 98 -21.26 7.77 -15.47
N ALA A 99 -22.42 7.59 -16.10
CA ALA A 99 -23.35 6.52 -15.72
C ALA A 99 -22.81 5.12 -16.03
N ALA A 100 -22.11 4.96 -17.16
CA ALA A 100 -21.54 3.68 -17.57
C ALA A 100 -20.26 3.32 -16.82
N GLU A 101 -19.37 4.31 -16.60
CA GLU A 101 -18.04 4.08 -16.03
C GLU A 101 -17.98 4.35 -14.51
N GLY A 102 -19.00 4.97 -13.91
CA GLY A 102 -19.10 5.31 -12.49
C GLY A 102 -18.27 6.53 -12.08
N CYS A 103 -17.06 6.67 -12.62
CA CYS A 103 -16.21 7.84 -12.44
C CYS A 103 -15.35 8.10 -13.67
N LEU A 104 -14.90 9.35 -13.87
CA LEU A 104 -14.01 9.74 -14.95
C LEU A 104 -12.85 10.59 -14.40
N GLU A 105 -11.63 10.22 -14.73
CA GLU A 105 -10.43 10.95 -14.32
C GLU A 105 -10.34 12.31 -15.06
N VAL A 106 -10.05 13.38 -14.32
CA VAL A 106 -9.75 14.69 -14.89
C VAL A 106 -8.30 14.70 -15.36
N SER A 107 -8.09 14.60 -16.66
CA SER A 107 -6.78 14.56 -17.27
C SER A 107 -6.80 15.20 -18.67
N ARG A 108 -5.65 15.72 -19.10
CA ARG A 108 -5.43 16.17 -20.50
C ARG A 108 -4.92 15.05 -21.41
N HIS A 109 -4.70 13.86 -20.86
CA HIS A 109 -4.20 12.69 -21.60
C HIS A 109 -5.35 11.87 -22.18
N ALA A 110 -5.04 10.99 -23.12
CA ALA A 110 -6.01 10.11 -23.76
C ALA A 110 -6.77 9.26 -22.72
N GLY A 111 -8.11 9.31 -22.78
CA GLY A 111 -9.02 8.62 -21.83
C GLY A 111 -9.56 9.51 -20.71
N GLY A 112 -8.89 10.59 -20.33
CA GLY A 112 -9.38 11.51 -19.30
C GLY A 112 -10.33 12.59 -19.84
N VAL A 113 -10.99 13.30 -18.92
CA VAL A 113 -11.90 14.42 -19.23
C VAL A 113 -11.25 15.74 -18.85
N ALA A 114 -11.19 16.69 -19.79
CA ALA A 114 -10.70 18.03 -19.50
C ALA A 114 -11.76 18.85 -18.74
N LEU A 115 -11.33 19.73 -17.83
CA LEU A 115 -12.19 20.70 -17.15
C LEU A 115 -12.58 21.83 -18.10
N ASP A 116 -13.33 21.51 -19.16
CA ASP A 116 -13.84 22.45 -20.14
C ASP A 116 -15.10 23.21 -19.64
N ALA A 117 -15.66 24.07 -20.49
CA ALA A 117 -16.87 24.83 -20.17
C ALA A 117 -18.07 23.91 -19.92
N SER A 118 -18.16 22.75 -20.56
CA SER A 118 -19.23 21.77 -20.39
C SER A 118 -19.19 21.12 -19.02
N VAL A 119 -18.01 20.69 -18.59
CA VAL A 119 -17.78 20.12 -17.25
C VAL A 119 -18.05 21.15 -16.16
N LYS A 120 -17.55 22.37 -16.33
CA LYS A 120 -17.79 23.48 -15.38
C LYS A 120 -19.25 23.78 -15.20
N ALA A 121 -20.03 23.83 -16.31
CA ALA A 121 -21.46 24.05 -16.24
C ALA A 121 -22.21 22.94 -15.49
N LEU A 122 -21.84 21.69 -15.69
CA LEU A 122 -22.42 20.54 -14.95
C LEU A 122 -22.07 20.55 -13.46
N LEU A 123 -20.84 20.97 -13.11
CA LEU A 123 -20.43 21.18 -11.72
C LEU A 123 -21.23 22.30 -11.05
N GLN A 124 -21.42 23.42 -11.74
CA GLN A 124 -22.23 24.56 -11.25
C GLN A 124 -23.71 24.19 -11.10
N ALA A 125 -24.24 23.35 -12.00
CA ALA A 125 -25.60 22.83 -11.90
C ALA A 125 -25.78 21.78 -10.81
N GLY A 126 -24.70 21.35 -10.13
CA GLY A 126 -24.72 20.31 -9.09
C GLY A 126 -25.03 18.90 -9.60
N LEU A 127 -24.98 18.66 -10.91
CA LEU A 127 -25.28 17.36 -11.52
C LEU A 127 -24.11 16.37 -11.40
N ILE A 128 -22.89 16.89 -11.33
CA ILE A 128 -21.66 16.14 -11.10
C ILE A 128 -20.86 16.79 -9.98
N ARG A 129 -20.00 16.02 -9.35
CA ARG A 129 -19.06 16.49 -8.33
C ARG A 129 -17.63 16.12 -8.69
N LEU A 130 -16.69 16.94 -8.23
CA LEU A 130 -15.27 16.72 -8.37
C LEU A 130 -14.72 16.16 -7.05
N GLU A 131 -14.24 14.93 -7.06
CA GLU A 131 -13.61 14.31 -5.92
C GLU A 131 -12.10 14.24 -6.12
N LYS A 132 -11.33 14.48 -5.06
CA LYS A 132 -9.90 14.21 -5.04
C LYS A 132 -9.73 12.76 -4.57
N THR A 133 -9.33 11.92 -5.49
CA THR A 133 -9.06 10.51 -5.21
C THR A 133 -7.55 10.29 -5.23
N ARG A 134 -7.06 9.53 -4.28
CA ARG A 134 -5.65 9.12 -4.28
C ARG A 134 -5.41 8.23 -5.48
N GLN A 135 -4.44 8.59 -6.34
CA GLN A 135 -4.08 7.74 -7.47
C GLN A 135 -3.49 6.44 -6.96
N GLN A 136 -4.25 5.34 -7.04
CA GLN A 136 -3.72 4.00 -6.84
C GLN A 136 -2.89 3.61 -8.05
N ARG A 137 -1.58 3.49 -7.85
CA ARG A 137 -0.67 2.97 -8.86
C ARG A 137 -0.61 1.45 -8.73
N ASP A 138 -1.68 0.77 -9.14
CA ASP A 138 -1.72 -0.70 -9.15
C ASP A 138 -1.25 -1.21 -10.51
N SER A 139 -0.03 -1.71 -10.58
CA SER A 139 0.54 -2.32 -11.80
C SER A 139 -0.21 -3.58 -12.25
N PHE A 140 -1.14 -4.09 -11.46
CA PHE A 140 -1.91 -5.31 -11.70
C PHE A 140 -3.43 -5.07 -11.77
N CYS A 141 -3.87 -3.82 -11.99
CA CYS A 141 -5.30 -3.48 -12.14
C CYS A 141 -5.99 -4.21 -13.31
N HIS A 142 -5.23 -4.68 -14.29
CA HIS A 142 -5.75 -5.40 -15.46
C HIS A 142 -6.02 -6.90 -15.21
N VAL A 143 -5.69 -7.43 -14.04
CA VAL A 143 -5.97 -8.83 -13.70
C VAL A 143 -7.42 -8.93 -13.24
N VAL A 144 -8.33 -8.95 -14.20
CA VAL A 144 -9.75 -9.25 -13.99
C VAL A 144 -9.94 -10.74 -14.13
N GLY A 145 -10.45 -11.41 -13.11
CA GLY A 145 -10.82 -12.82 -13.15
C GLY A 145 -12.21 -13.01 -12.54
N GLU A 146 -13.00 -13.88 -13.13
CA GLU A 146 -14.25 -14.31 -12.50
C GLU A 146 -13.93 -15.22 -11.32
N GLY A 147 -14.12 -14.70 -10.11
CA GLY A 147 -13.94 -15.44 -8.86
C GLY A 147 -15.09 -16.43 -8.61
N LYS A 148 -15.11 -17.58 -9.30
CA LYS A 148 -16.06 -18.63 -8.95
C LYS A 148 -15.72 -19.23 -7.59
N LEU A 149 -16.72 -19.30 -6.73
CA LEU A 149 -16.65 -20.08 -5.49
C LEU A 149 -16.53 -21.56 -5.86
N VAL A 150 -15.37 -22.14 -5.62
CA VAL A 150 -15.14 -23.57 -5.81
C VAL A 150 -15.47 -24.29 -4.50
N GLN A 151 -16.23 -25.36 -4.57
CA GLN A 151 -16.44 -26.22 -3.40
C GLN A 151 -15.14 -26.90 -3.01
N ALA A 152 -14.77 -26.79 -1.72
CA ALA A 152 -13.59 -27.44 -1.18
C ALA A 152 -13.74 -28.96 -1.22
N THR A 153 -12.69 -29.66 -1.64
CA THR A 153 -12.60 -31.12 -1.53
C THR A 153 -12.56 -31.58 -0.06
N LEU A 154 -12.82 -32.85 0.21
CA LEU A 154 -12.77 -33.39 1.58
C LEU A 154 -11.43 -33.11 2.29
N ALA A 155 -10.32 -33.25 1.57
CA ALA A 155 -8.99 -32.96 2.10
C ALA A 155 -8.81 -31.46 2.44
N GLN A 156 -9.30 -30.58 1.58
CA GLN A 156 -9.27 -29.13 1.82
C GLN A 156 -10.18 -28.74 2.98
N GLN A 157 -11.35 -29.37 3.10
CA GLN A 157 -12.28 -29.17 4.22
C GLN A 157 -11.64 -29.59 5.56
N ALA A 158 -10.96 -30.74 5.58
CA ALA A 158 -10.23 -31.20 6.75
C ALA A 158 -9.14 -30.18 7.18
N ALA A 159 -8.34 -29.69 6.24
CA ALA A 159 -7.34 -28.65 6.53
C ALA A 159 -7.98 -27.36 7.05
N LEU A 160 -9.08 -26.92 6.43
CA LEU A 160 -9.81 -25.71 6.87
C LEU A 160 -10.46 -25.89 8.25
N ALA A 161 -10.92 -27.09 8.61
CA ALA A 161 -11.49 -27.38 9.93
C ALA A 161 -10.48 -27.12 11.07
N GLU A 162 -9.17 -27.29 10.80
CA GLU A 162 -8.12 -26.98 11.77
C GLU A 162 -7.71 -25.50 11.74
N ILE A 163 -7.63 -24.90 10.54
CA ILE A 163 -7.12 -23.54 10.35
C ILE A 163 -8.14 -22.48 10.80
N LEU A 164 -9.41 -22.63 10.44
CA LEU A 164 -10.43 -21.58 10.68
C LEU A 164 -10.66 -21.29 12.16
N PRO A 165 -10.72 -22.28 13.07
CA PRO A 165 -10.82 -22.02 14.50
C PRO A 165 -9.64 -21.21 15.06
N ALA A 166 -8.42 -21.46 14.58
CA ALA A 166 -7.24 -20.70 15.00
C ALA A 166 -7.31 -19.23 14.59
N ILE A 167 -7.77 -18.95 13.36
CA ILE A 167 -8.03 -17.58 12.90
C ILE A 167 -9.08 -16.91 13.79
N ALA A 168 -10.16 -17.62 14.11
CA ALA A 168 -11.26 -17.12 14.95
C ALA A 168 -10.81 -16.82 16.38
N ALA A 169 -10.00 -17.68 16.95
CA ALA A 169 -9.52 -17.55 18.32
C ALA A 169 -8.45 -16.45 18.49
N LYS A 170 -7.92 -15.90 17.40
CA LYS A 170 -6.81 -14.91 17.38
C LYS A 170 -5.57 -15.41 18.14
N THR A 171 -5.34 -16.71 18.08
CA THR A 171 -4.19 -17.36 18.70
C THR A 171 -3.09 -17.55 17.65
N PRO A 172 -1.81 -17.30 17.99
CA PRO A 172 -0.71 -17.50 17.05
C PRO A 172 -0.46 -18.99 16.89
N GLN A 173 -1.02 -19.58 15.85
CA GLN A 173 -0.81 -20.97 15.46
C GLN A 173 -0.15 -21.04 14.08
N THR A 174 0.61 -22.11 13.86
CA THR A 174 1.31 -22.36 12.59
C THR A 174 0.87 -23.70 12.03
N PHE A 175 0.46 -23.68 10.78
CA PHE A 175 0.05 -24.87 10.02
C PHE A 175 0.98 -25.08 8.84
N LEU A 176 1.42 -26.31 8.65
CA LEU A 176 2.11 -26.74 7.44
C LEU A 176 1.11 -27.43 6.51
N LEU A 177 0.75 -26.75 5.43
CA LEU A 177 -0.14 -27.29 4.41
C LEU A 177 0.65 -28.05 3.35
N HIS A 178 0.96 -29.33 3.62
CA HIS A 178 1.71 -30.18 2.71
C HIS A 178 0.82 -30.69 1.56
N GLY A 179 1.27 -30.53 0.31
CA GLY A 179 0.56 -31.00 -0.86
C GLY A 179 1.36 -30.73 -2.14
N VAL A 180 1.23 -31.62 -3.13
CA VAL A 180 1.88 -31.45 -4.43
C VAL A 180 1.38 -30.22 -5.17
N THR A 181 2.15 -29.77 -6.15
CA THR A 181 1.73 -28.66 -7.05
C THR A 181 0.42 -29.07 -7.75
N GLY A 182 -0.56 -28.17 -7.76
CA GLY A 182 -1.89 -28.45 -8.32
C GLY A 182 -2.88 -29.15 -7.38
N SER A 183 -2.52 -29.52 -6.16
CA SER A 183 -3.44 -30.12 -5.16
C SER A 183 -4.54 -29.17 -4.68
N GLY A 184 -4.48 -27.89 -5.08
CA GLY A 184 -5.48 -26.88 -4.73
C GLY A 184 -5.19 -26.15 -3.40
N LYS A 185 -3.95 -26.11 -2.91
CA LYS A 185 -3.53 -25.32 -1.74
C LYS A 185 -4.06 -23.88 -1.79
N THR A 186 -4.06 -23.29 -2.98
CA THR A 186 -4.55 -21.91 -3.18
C THR A 186 -6.02 -21.74 -2.77
N GLU A 187 -6.88 -22.76 -2.90
CA GLU A 187 -8.28 -22.66 -2.44
C GLU A 187 -8.36 -22.59 -0.91
N VAL A 188 -7.51 -23.35 -0.21
CA VAL A 188 -7.39 -23.24 1.26
C VAL A 188 -6.94 -21.85 1.66
N TYR A 189 -5.95 -21.28 0.98
CA TYR A 189 -5.49 -19.90 1.20
C TYR A 189 -6.61 -18.88 1.02
N LEU A 190 -7.40 -19.00 -0.05
CA LEU A 190 -8.50 -18.10 -0.34
C LEU A 190 -9.60 -18.15 0.72
N GLN A 191 -9.96 -19.34 1.18
CA GLN A 191 -10.99 -19.50 2.22
C GLN A 191 -10.49 -19.04 3.59
N ALA A 192 -9.24 -19.33 3.95
CA ALA A 192 -8.60 -18.81 5.16
C ALA A 192 -8.52 -17.27 5.15
N ALA A 193 -8.15 -16.68 4.00
CA ALA A 193 -8.13 -15.23 3.83
C ALA A 193 -9.53 -14.63 3.98
N ALA A 194 -10.56 -15.21 3.35
CA ALA A 194 -11.93 -14.77 3.51
C ALA A 194 -12.39 -14.80 4.97
N ALA A 195 -12.05 -15.85 5.71
CA ALA A 195 -12.36 -15.95 7.14
C ALA A 195 -11.65 -14.89 7.98
N ALA A 196 -10.39 -14.57 7.67
CA ALA A 196 -9.68 -13.49 8.36
C ALA A 196 -10.32 -12.12 8.07
N LEU A 197 -10.71 -11.85 6.82
CA LEU A 197 -11.38 -10.61 6.44
C LEU A 197 -12.75 -10.44 7.12
N THR A 198 -13.56 -11.49 7.24
CA THR A 198 -14.86 -11.41 7.92
C THR A 198 -14.72 -11.03 9.41
N GLN A 199 -13.55 -11.24 10.00
CA GLN A 199 -13.22 -10.83 11.35
C GLN A 199 -12.55 -9.44 11.40
N GLY A 200 -12.53 -8.72 10.30
CA GLY A 200 -11.89 -7.41 10.19
C GLY A 200 -10.36 -7.50 10.32
N ARG A 201 -9.74 -8.64 9.96
CA ARG A 201 -8.30 -8.83 10.05
C ARG A 201 -7.64 -8.81 8.68
N GLN A 202 -6.45 -8.24 8.63
CA GLN A 202 -5.64 -8.13 7.41
C GLN A 202 -4.89 -9.42 7.12
N VAL A 203 -4.58 -9.64 5.85
CA VAL A 203 -3.91 -10.84 5.33
C VAL A 203 -2.63 -10.46 4.59
N LEU A 204 -1.55 -11.17 4.87
CA LEU A 204 -0.28 -11.08 4.16
C LEU A 204 0.00 -12.41 3.46
N VAL A 205 0.17 -12.37 2.15
CA VAL A 205 0.54 -13.55 1.35
C VAL A 205 1.94 -13.35 0.79
N MET A 206 2.85 -14.21 1.21
CA MET A 206 4.22 -14.22 0.74
C MET A 206 4.34 -15.17 -0.45
N ILE A 207 4.92 -14.68 -1.55
CA ILE A 207 5.19 -15.48 -2.75
C ILE A 207 6.68 -15.36 -3.12
N PRO A 208 7.30 -16.40 -3.71
CA PRO A 208 8.66 -16.31 -4.21
C PRO A 208 8.81 -15.21 -5.28
N GLU A 209 10.01 -14.61 -5.40
CA GLU A 209 10.24 -13.54 -6.39
C GLU A 209 10.00 -13.99 -7.84
N ILE A 210 10.28 -15.25 -8.16
CA ILE A 210 10.04 -15.86 -9.46
C ILE A 210 8.55 -16.05 -9.79
N ALA A 211 7.69 -16.04 -8.78
CA ALA A 211 6.26 -16.31 -8.92
C ALA A 211 5.41 -15.02 -9.05
N GLN A 212 5.99 -13.86 -9.42
CA GLN A 212 5.29 -12.58 -9.49
C GLN A 212 4.06 -12.55 -10.43
N THR A 213 3.97 -13.49 -11.37
CA THR A 213 2.79 -13.74 -12.23
C THR A 213 2.00 -14.96 -11.80
N SER A 214 2.12 -15.35 -10.54
CA SER A 214 1.62 -16.62 -10.02
C SER A 214 0.10 -16.77 -10.14
N GLN A 215 -0.32 -18.02 -10.24
CA GLN A 215 -1.72 -18.40 -10.20
C GLN A 215 -2.39 -17.93 -8.91
N VAL A 216 -1.63 -17.88 -7.79
CA VAL A 216 -2.07 -17.37 -6.49
C VAL A 216 -2.52 -15.91 -6.62
N LEU A 217 -1.67 -15.04 -7.18
CA LEU A 217 -2.00 -13.62 -7.38
C LEU A 217 -3.28 -13.44 -8.19
N ARG A 218 -3.40 -14.14 -9.33
CA ARG A 218 -4.60 -14.05 -10.18
C ARG A 218 -5.86 -14.49 -9.46
N ARG A 219 -5.81 -15.58 -8.70
CA ARG A 219 -6.94 -16.09 -7.93
C ARG A 219 -7.36 -15.15 -6.80
N PHE A 220 -6.39 -14.57 -6.09
CA PHE A 220 -6.68 -13.58 -5.06
C PHE A 220 -7.32 -12.31 -5.64
N LYS A 221 -6.76 -11.76 -6.73
CA LYS A 221 -7.34 -10.62 -7.43
C LYS A 221 -8.75 -10.91 -7.95
N ALA A 222 -8.97 -12.09 -8.54
CA ALA A 222 -10.27 -12.50 -9.02
C ALA A 222 -11.33 -12.59 -7.90
N ARG A 223 -10.94 -13.04 -6.69
CA ARG A 223 -11.88 -13.24 -5.58
C ARG A 223 -12.10 -11.99 -4.72
N PHE A 224 -11.06 -11.19 -4.50
CA PHE A 224 -11.09 -10.06 -3.56
C PHE A 224 -10.95 -8.69 -4.24
N GLY A 225 -10.71 -8.65 -5.53
CA GLY A 225 -10.71 -7.42 -6.32
C GLY A 225 -9.80 -6.33 -5.80
N ALA A 226 -10.41 -5.18 -5.52
CA ALA A 226 -9.71 -3.97 -5.05
C ALA A 226 -9.11 -4.08 -3.63
N ALA A 227 -9.56 -5.04 -2.83
CA ALA A 227 -8.99 -5.28 -1.49
C ALA A 227 -7.56 -5.83 -1.52
N VAL A 228 -7.06 -6.26 -2.71
CA VAL A 228 -5.73 -6.86 -2.88
C VAL A 228 -4.76 -5.88 -3.50
N ALA A 229 -3.65 -5.61 -2.83
CA ALA A 229 -2.50 -4.94 -3.41
C ALA A 229 -1.30 -5.89 -3.54
N VAL A 230 -0.35 -5.52 -4.41
CA VAL A 230 0.84 -6.33 -4.70
C VAL A 230 2.11 -5.54 -4.40
N VAL A 231 3.09 -6.19 -3.75
CA VAL A 231 4.39 -5.58 -3.43
C VAL A 231 5.52 -6.47 -3.95
N HIS A 232 6.35 -5.93 -4.83
CA HIS A 232 7.52 -6.62 -5.39
C HIS A 232 8.69 -5.66 -5.63
N SER A 233 9.87 -6.21 -5.97
CA SER A 233 11.11 -5.47 -6.14
C SER A 233 11.06 -4.40 -7.26
N ARG A 234 10.24 -4.61 -8.29
CA ARG A 234 10.11 -3.70 -9.44
C ARG A 234 9.23 -2.48 -9.18
N LEU A 235 8.49 -2.44 -8.06
CA LEU A 235 7.72 -1.26 -7.70
C LEU A 235 8.66 -0.09 -7.38
N SER A 236 8.32 1.08 -7.89
CA SER A 236 8.98 2.32 -7.51
C SER A 236 8.82 2.60 -6.00
N VAL A 237 9.65 3.46 -5.46
CA VAL A 237 9.56 3.88 -4.05
C VAL A 237 8.19 4.50 -3.74
N ALA A 238 7.61 5.23 -4.72
CA ALA A 238 6.31 5.84 -4.57
C ALA A 238 5.17 4.80 -4.48
N GLU A 239 5.17 3.81 -5.38
CA GLU A 239 4.18 2.73 -5.38
C GLU A 239 4.24 1.89 -4.10
N ARG A 240 5.45 1.53 -3.65
CA ARG A 240 5.63 0.81 -2.37
C ARG A 240 5.08 1.60 -1.19
N ARG A 241 5.30 2.91 -1.18
CA ARG A 241 4.77 3.79 -0.16
C ARG A 241 3.24 3.86 -0.21
N ASP A 242 2.67 3.93 -1.42
CA ASP A 242 1.22 3.95 -1.57
C ASP A 242 0.59 2.69 -0.98
N VAL A 243 1.14 1.50 -1.28
CA VAL A 243 0.68 0.25 -0.67
C VAL A 243 0.89 0.24 0.85
N TRP A 244 2.04 0.75 1.33
CA TRP A 244 2.34 0.89 2.75
C TRP A 244 1.27 1.70 3.50
N ASP A 245 0.94 2.87 2.97
CA ASP A 245 -0.04 3.78 3.57
C ASP A 245 -1.46 3.20 3.50
N LEU A 246 -1.86 2.60 2.36
CA LEU A 246 -3.16 1.96 2.17
C LEU A 246 -3.36 0.77 3.11
N PHE A 247 -2.33 -0.06 3.30
CA PHE A 247 -2.38 -1.19 4.23
C PHE A 247 -2.44 -0.72 5.68
N ARG A 248 -1.72 0.33 6.02
CA ARG A 248 -1.74 0.94 7.36
C ARG A 248 -3.10 1.57 7.68
N SER A 249 -3.72 2.29 6.73
CA SER A 249 -5.04 2.93 6.89
C SER A 249 -6.21 1.97 6.76
N ARG A 250 -5.96 0.69 6.42
CA ARG A 250 -6.98 -0.33 6.16
C ARG A 250 -7.90 0.00 4.96
N GLU A 251 -7.40 0.72 4.01
CA GLU A 251 -8.05 0.89 2.71
C GLU A 251 -7.90 -0.34 1.82
N ILE A 252 -6.86 -1.15 2.09
CA ILE A 252 -6.66 -2.50 1.56
C ILE A 252 -6.44 -3.48 2.71
N ASP A 253 -6.96 -4.68 2.57
CA ASP A 253 -6.90 -5.70 3.62
C ASP A 253 -6.01 -6.90 3.27
N ILE A 254 -5.66 -7.08 2.00
CA ILE A 254 -4.79 -8.16 1.55
C ILE A 254 -3.58 -7.57 0.83
N VAL A 255 -2.40 -8.00 1.23
CA VAL A 255 -1.17 -7.72 0.47
C VAL A 255 -0.53 -9.03 0.06
N ILE A 256 -0.21 -9.14 -1.23
CA ILE A 256 0.59 -10.23 -1.79
C ILE A 256 1.96 -9.66 -2.14
N GLY A 257 3.02 -10.31 -1.69
CA GLY A 257 4.34 -9.77 -2.00
C GLY A 257 5.50 -10.70 -1.75
N THR A 258 6.67 -10.23 -2.15
CA THR A 258 7.95 -10.88 -1.92
C THR A 258 8.51 -10.52 -0.55
N ARG A 259 9.72 -10.95 -0.22
CA ARG A 259 10.36 -10.77 1.10
C ARG A 259 10.10 -9.43 1.79
N SER A 260 10.18 -8.33 1.05
CA SER A 260 10.02 -6.98 1.61
C SER A 260 8.60 -6.66 2.09
N ALA A 261 7.59 -7.35 1.59
CA ALA A 261 6.21 -7.18 2.02
C ALA A 261 5.99 -7.59 3.49
N LEU A 262 6.86 -8.46 4.01
CA LEU A 262 6.80 -8.90 5.41
C LEU A 262 6.84 -7.74 6.41
N PHE A 263 7.43 -6.61 6.08
CA PHE A 263 7.60 -5.47 6.99
C PHE A 263 6.51 -4.38 6.83
N LEU A 264 5.46 -4.63 6.07
CA LEU A 264 4.34 -3.69 5.94
C LEU A 264 3.61 -3.49 7.28
N PRO A 265 3.14 -2.28 7.60
CA PRO A 265 2.58 -1.93 8.91
C PRO A 265 1.12 -2.39 9.05
N GLY A 266 0.90 -3.69 9.09
CA GLY A 266 -0.44 -4.26 9.31
C GLY A 266 -0.74 -4.42 10.80
N ALA A 267 -1.30 -3.40 11.44
CA ALA A 267 -1.69 -3.47 12.84
C ALA A 267 -2.84 -4.47 13.10
N GLY A 268 -3.65 -4.73 12.07
CA GLY A 268 -4.75 -5.71 12.11
C GLY A 268 -4.41 -7.06 11.51
N LEU A 269 -3.12 -7.36 11.30
CA LEU A 269 -2.70 -8.61 10.65
C LEU A 269 -3.18 -9.83 11.45
N GLY A 270 -3.91 -10.72 10.78
CA GLY A 270 -4.48 -11.92 11.38
C GLY A 270 -4.08 -13.23 10.71
N LEU A 271 -3.59 -13.12 9.48
CA LEU A 271 -3.18 -14.28 8.71
C LEU A 271 -1.93 -13.96 7.90
N ILE A 272 -0.93 -14.83 7.98
CA ILE A 272 0.25 -14.82 7.12
C ILE A 272 0.29 -16.14 6.36
N ILE A 273 0.34 -16.08 5.05
CA ILE A 273 0.47 -17.25 4.17
C ILE A 273 1.84 -17.17 3.50
N ILE A 274 2.60 -18.26 3.51
CA ILE A 274 3.90 -18.36 2.84
C ILE A 274 3.80 -19.49 1.82
N ASP A 275 3.56 -19.13 0.57
CA ASP A 275 3.46 -20.10 -0.52
C ASP A 275 4.86 -20.61 -0.90
N GLU A 276 5.00 -21.93 -1.15
CA GLU A 276 6.27 -22.59 -1.46
C GLU A 276 7.38 -22.23 -0.44
N GLU A 277 7.11 -22.45 0.84
CA GLU A 277 7.94 -21.99 1.98
C GLU A 277 9.41 -22.49 1.93
N HIS A 278 9.64 -23.59 1.22
CA HIS A 278 10.95 -24.19 1.01
C HIS A 278 11.86 -23.41 0.06
N GLU A 279 11.32 -22.41 -0.66
CA GLU A 279 12.09 -21.63 -1.62
C GLU A 279 13.20 -20.81 -0.95
N PHE A 280 14.44 -21.00 -1.42
CA PHE A 280 15.61 -20.31 -0.88
C PHE A 280 15.56 -18.79 -1.05
N THR A 281 14.77 -18.29 -2.00
CA THR A 281 14.58 -16.85 -2.25
C THR A 281 13.97 -16.12 -1.05
N TYR A 282 13.41 -16.83 -0.08
CA TYR A 282 12.92 -16.27 1.17
C TYR A 282 14.02 -15.90 2.19
N LYS A 283 15.26 -16.29 1.92
CA LYS A 283 16.42 -15.88 2.71
C LYS A 283 16.99 -14.56 2.17
N GLN A 284 17.13 -13.57 3.05
CA GLN A 284 17.86 -12.32 2.76
C GLN A 284 19.30 -12.49 3.26
N GLU A 285 20.26 -12.45 2.33
CA GLU A 285 21.68 -12.63 2.65
C GLU A 285 22.42 -11.33 2.95
N GLU A 286 21.93 -10.21 2.39
CA GLU A 286 22.46 -8.88 2.68
C GLU A 286 21.90 -8.32 3.98
N SER A 287 22.65 -7.40 4.60
CA SER A 287 22.21 -6.75 5.84
C SER A 287 21.02 -5.80 5.62
N PRO A 288 19.96 -5.90 6.43
CA PRO A 288 19.75 -6.82 7.55
C PRO A 288 19.40 -8.23 7.07
N ARG A 289 20.11 -9.25 7.60
CA ARG A 289 19.86 -10.64 7.27
C ARG A 289 18.62 -11.16 7.99
N TYR A 290 17.74 -11.82 7.28
CA TYR A 290 16.54 -12.47 7.84
C TYR A 290 16.03 -13.59 6.93
N HIS A 291 15.20 -14.44 7.51
CA HIS A 291 14.44 -15.44 6.76
C HIS A 291 12.95 -15.16 6.92
N VAL A 292 12.20 -15.15 5.81
CA VAL A 292 10.76 -14.81 5.81
C VAL A 292 9.99 -15.68 6.79
N ARG A 293 10.20 -17.00 6.78
CA ARG A 293 9.52 -17.95 7.69
C ARG A 293 9.74 -17.55 9.15
N GLU A 294 10.97 -17.46 9.60
CA GLU A 294 11.31 -17.17 11.00
C GLU A 294 10.75 -15.82 11.45
N THR A 295 10.91 -14.80 10.60
CA THR A 295 10.41 -13.46 10.92
C THR A 295 8.88 -13.42 10.91
N SER A 296 8.21 -14.16 10.02
CA SER A 296 6.76 -14.32 10.01
C SER A 296 6.22 -14.95 11.28
N LEU A 297 6.88 -16.01 11.76
CA LEU A 297 6.51 -16.69 13.02
C LEU A 297 6.62 -15.74 14.23
N GLN A 298 7.69 -14.96 14.29
CA GLN A 298 7.86 -13.97 15.37
C GLN A 298 6.80 -12.88 15.28
N ARG A 299 6.53 -12.36 14.08
CA ARG A 299 5.52 -11.36 13.86
C ARG A 299 4.11 -11.85 14.19
N ALA A 300 3.81 -13.09 13.82
CA ALA A 300 2.54 -13.73 14.13
C ALA A 300 2.30 -13.85 15.64
N LYS A 301 3.34 -14.25 16.40
CA LYS A 301 3.27 -14.29 17.88
C LYS A 301 2.94 -12.94 18.49
N GLN A 302 3.54 -11.85 17.97
CA GLN A 302 3.30 -10.49 18.48
C GLN A 302 1.89 -9.99 18.20
N LEU A 303 1.29 -10.39 17.06
CA LEU A 303 0.02 -9.87 16.57
C LEU A 303 -1.17 -10.81 16.79
N GLY A 304 -0.95 -11.99 17.37
CA GLY A 304 -1.97 -13.04 17.49
C GLY A 304 -2.47 -13.49 16.10
N ALA A 305 -1.54 -13.67 15.15
CA ALA A 305 -1.87 -14.05 13.78
C ALA A 305 -1.63 -15.55 13.55
N THR A 306 -2.42 -16.15 12.67
CA THR A 306 -2.22 -17.51 12.19
C THR A 306 -1.23 -17.51 11.03
N VAL A 307 -0.37 -18.53 10.95
CA VAL A 307 0.59 -18.73 9.85
C VAL A 307 0.26 -20.02 9.11
N ILE A 308 0.24 -19.96 7.77
CA ILE A 308 0.14 -21.13 6.88
C ILE A 308 1.42 -21.19 6.04
N LEU A 309 2.11 -22.34 6.11
CA LEU A 309 3.33 -22.64 5.38
C LEU A 309 3.03 -23.64 4.25
#